data_8faabaf6fa83e9db2c518f8f64d4b046
#
_entry.id   8faabaf6fa83e9db2c518f8f64d4b046
#
_cell.length_a   1.000
_cell.length_b   1.000
_cell.length_c   1.000
_cell.angle_alpha   90.00
_cell.angle_beta   90.00
_cell.angle_gamma   90.00
#
_symmetry.space_group_name_H-M   'P 1'
#
loop_
_entity.id
_entity.type
_entity.pdbx_description
1 polymer ?
#
loop_
_entity_poly.entity_id
_entity_poly.type
_entity_poly.pdbx_seq_one_letter_code
_entity_poly.pdbx_strand_id
1 'polypeptide(L)'
;DVQTGGEYPQYRLNQYKEKGIVLDDCAEDYELLKKYPADFLSFSCYGAMVYKGGEIKESGIFPGSVPNPYLKVNAWGGASDPSALRVALNRLYNRYHKPLFIVENGLGAQDTVEEDGSIHDPYRIDYLRENIQSMKDAVVEDGIPLMGYTSWGCIDLVSAGTGEMKKRYGYVY
;
A
#
# COMPACT_ATOMS: atom_id res chain seq x y z
N ASP A 1 -3.59 -6.33 -12.65
CA ASP A 1 -4.42 -7.16 -13.53
C ASP A 1 -3.55 -8.01 -14.45
N VAL A 2 -2.74 -7.43 -15.33
CA VAL A 2 -1.99 -8.17 -16.37
C VAL A 2 -1.08 -9.24 -15.77
N GLN A 3 -0.19 -8.88 -14.84
CA GLN A 3 0.78 -9.80 -14.23
C GLN A 3 0.12 -10.91 -13.41
N THR A 4 -1.00 -10.59 -12.75
CA THR A 4 -1.66 -11.52 -11.82
C THR A 4 -2.77 -12.32 -12.50
N GLY A 5 -3.53 -11.68 -13.40
CA GLY A 5 -4.64 -12.29 -14.12
C GLY A 5 -4.26 -12.88 -15.49
N GLY A 6 -3.09 -12.55 -16.01
CA GLY A 6 -2.63 -13.04 -17.31
C GLY A 6 -3.28 -12.36 -18.52
N GLU A 7 -4.05 -11.28 -18.30
CA GLU A 7 -4.71 -10.58 -19.39
C GLU A 7 -4.98 -9.10 -19.06
N TYR A 8 -5.14 -8.29 -20.08
CA TYR A 8 -5.58 -6.91 -19.93
C TYR A 8 -7.08 -6.87 -19.60
N PRO A 9 -7.50 -6.15 -18.54
CA PRO A 9 -8.91 -5.99 -18.27
C PRO A 9 -9.58 -5.13 -19.36
N GLN A 10 -10.82 -5.49 -19.74
CA GLN A 10 -11.53 -4.87 -20.84
C GLN A 10 -11.67 -3.34 -20.70
N TYR A 11 -11.88 -2.86 -19.46
CA TYR A 11 -11.97 -1.42 -19.22
C TYR A 11 -10.67 -0.67 -19.60
N ARG A 12 -9.50 -1.32 -19.42
CA ARG A 12 -8.20 -0.72 -19.77
C ARG A 12 -8.03 -0.66 -21.29
N LEU A 13 -8.41 -1.72 -22.01
CA LEU A 13 -8.39 -1.74 -23.47
C LEU A 13 -9.30 -0.66 -24.04
N ASN A 14 -10.49 -0.47 -23.46
CA ASN A 14 -11.40 0.60 -23.86
C ASN A 14 -10.78 2.00 -23.65
N GLN A 15 -10.14 2.23 -22.50
CA GLN A 15 -9.43 3.50 -22.23
C GLN A 15 -8.29 3.76 -23.22
N TYR A 16 -7.55 2.73 -23.60
CA TYR A 16 -6.49 2.86 -24.60
C TYR A 16 -7.07 3.26 -25.94
N LYS A 17 -8.12 2.60 -26.37
CA LYS A 17 -8.84 2.92 -27.60
C LYS A 17 -9.36 4.37 -27.61
N GLU A 18 -10.00 4.81 -26.52
CA GLU A 18 -10.49 6.19 -26.37
C GLU A 18 -9.38 7.24 -26.45
N LYS A 19 -8.20 6.92 -25.95
CA LYS A 19 -7.02 7.79 -25.95
C LYS A 19 -6.16 7.66 -27.20
N GLY A 20 -6.52 6.81 -28.16
CA GLY A 20 -5.73 6.54 -29.36
C GLY A 20 -4.39 5.84 -29.06
N ILE A 21 -4.27 5.17 -27.90
CA ILE A 21 -3.06 4.42 -27.55
C ILE A 21 -3.14 3.05 -28.22
N VAL A 22 -2.14 2.76 -29.04
CA VAL A 22 -1.93 1.46 -29.66
C VAL A 22 -0.84 0.74 -28.90
N LEU A 23 -1.12 -0.49 -28.46
CA LEU A 23 -0.12 -1.35 -27.83
C LEU A 23 0.75 -1.96 -28.96
N ASP A 24 2.05 -1.97 -28.75
CA ASP A 24 3.01 -2.69 -29.59
C ASP A 24 3.13 -4.12 -29.08
N ASP A 25 2.10 -4.92 -29.33
CA ASP A 25 1.95 -6.30 -28.85
C ASP A 25 1.55 -7.24 -29.99
N CYS A 26 1.75 -8.52 -29.76
CA CYS A 26 1.39 -9.58 -30.71
C CYS A 26 0.59 -10.70 -30.01
N ALA A 27 0.06 -11.64 -30.77
CA ALA A 27 -0.73 -12.75 -30.25
C ALA A 27 0.07 -13.62 -29.26
N GLU A 28 1.35 -13.82 -29.55
CA GLU A 28 2.28 -14.58 -28.72
C GLU A 28 2.45 -13.99 -27.32
N ASP A 29 2.43 -12.65 -27.19
CA ASP A 29 2.51 -11.96 -25.89
C ASP A 29 1.32 -12.29 -25.00
N TYR A 30 0.11 -12.33 -25.57
CA TYR A 30 -1.09 -12.71 -24.83
C TYR A 30 -1.08 -14.18 -24.38
N GLU A 31 -0.53 -15.07 -25.19
CA GLU A 31 -0.36 -16.49 -24.82
C GLU A 31 0.68 -16.62 -23.69
N LEU A 32 1.78 -15.85 -23.73
CA LEU A 32 2.78 -15.84 -22.66
C LEU A 32 2.20 -15.30 -21.34
N LEU A 33 1.43 -14.21 -21.38
CA LEU A 33 0.77 -13.65 -20.20
C LEU A 33 -0.17 -14.66 -19.54
N LYS A 34 -0.98 -15.38 -20.32
CA LYS A 34 -1.88 -16.41 -19.82
C LYS A 34 -1.14 -17.61 -19.23
N LYS A 35 -0.03 -17.98 -19.85
CA LYS A 35 0.75 -19.15 -19.45
C LYS A 35 1.56 -18.93 -18.17
N TYR A 36 2.00 -17.67 -17.93
CA TYR A 36 2.90 -17.34 -16.83
C TYR A 36 2.38 -16.20 -15.93
N PRO A 37 1.16 -16.30 -15.38
CA PRO A 37 0.71 -15.33 -14.41
C PRO A 37 1.52 -15.45 -13.11
N ALA A 38 1.60 -14.38 -12.32
CA ALA A 38 2.27 -14.40 -11.02
C ALA A 38 1.67 -15.46 -10.08
N ASP A 39 2.50 -16.16 -9.31
CA ASP A 39 2.05 -17.19 -8.37
C ASP A 39 1.38 -16.60 -7.13
N PHE A 40 1.81 -15.42 -6.71
CA PHE A 40 1.25 -14.66 -5.61
C PHE A 40 1.25 -13.16 -5.93
N LEU A 41 0.52 -12.38 -5.16
CA LEU A 41 0.47 -10.92 -5.31
C LEU A 41 1.10 -10.25 -4.10
N SER A 42 2.11 -9.42 -4.35
CA SER A 42 2.72 -8.56 -3.33
C SER A 42 2.32 -7.11 -3.51
N PHE A 43 2.18 -6.39 -2.39
CA PHE A 43 1.78 -4.98 -2.41
C PHE A 43 2.26 -4.22 -1.17
N SER A 44 2.39 -2.89 -1.32
CA SER A 44 2.64 -1.94 -0.23
C SER A 44 1.32 -1.36 0.26
N CYS A 45 1.12 -1.23 1.57
CA CYS A 45 -0.08 -0.64 2.14
C CYS A 45 0.26 0.18 3.39
N TYR A 46 0.01 1.48 3.35
CA TYR A 46 0.30 2.40 4.47
C TYR A 46 -0.94 3.03 5.09
N GLY A 47 -2.07 2.99 4.42
CA GLY A 47 -3.32 3.58 4.86
C GLY A 47 -4.33 3.75 3.74
N ALA A 48 -5.38 4.52 4.00
CA ALA A 48 -6.43 4.83 3.04
C ALA A 48 -6.35 6.29 2.60
N MET A 49 -6.72 6.52 1.32
CA MET A 49 -6.84 7.84 0.75
C MET A 49 -8.28 8.13 0.39
N VAL A 50 -8.68 9.39 0.57
CA VAL A 50 -9.98 9.88 0.17
C VAL A 50 -9.80 10.80 -1.03
N TYR A 51 -10.65 10.64 -2.02
CA TYR A 51 -10.72 11.50 -3.19
C TYR A 51 -12.07 12.23 -3.19
N LYS A 52 -12.02 13.55 -3.33
CA LYS A 52 -13.22 14.35 -3.49
C LYS A 52 -13.49 14.53 -4.98
N GLY A 53 -14.71 14.22 -5.44
CA GLY A 53 -15.12 14.50 -6.82
C GLY A 53 -15.02 16.00 -7.15
N GLY A 54 -14.61 16.34 -8.37
CA GLY A 54 -14.38 17.71 -8.82
C GLY A 54 -12.98 17.93 -9.39
N GLU A 55 -12.45 19.13 -9.27
CA GLU A 55 -11.10 19.46 -9.75
C GLU A 55 -10.01 18.71 -8.96
N ILE A 56 -9.19 17.96 -9.69
CA ILE A 56 -8.03 17.28 -9.13
C ILE A 56 -6.92 18.31 -8.98
N LYS A 57 -6.54 18.64 -7.75
CA LYS A 57 -5.33 19.41 -7.49
C LYS A 57 -4.12 18.51 -7.69
N GLU A 58 -3.28 18.84 -8.65
CA GLU A 58 -2.02 18.16 -8.91
C GLU A 58 -0.97 18.55 -7.86
N SER A 59 -1.11 18.05 -6.65
CA SER A 59 -0.13 18.28 -5.59
C SER A 59 0.09 17.03 -4.73
N GLY A 60 1.34 16.75 -4.36
CA GLY A 60 1.73 15.64 -3.49
C GLY A 60 1.91 14.30 -4.23
N ILE A 61 2.25 13.26 -3.46
CA ILE A 61 2.51 11.90 -3.96
C ILE A 61 1.25 11.27 -4.58
N PHE A 62 0.07 11.71 -4.13
CA PHE A 62 -1.23 11.23 -4.59
C PHE A 62 -2.11 12.42 -5.01
N PRO A 63 -1.99 12.87 -6.26
CA PRO A 63 -2.75 14.01 -6.78
C PRO A 63 -4.27 13.83 -6.58
N GLY A 64 -4.92 14.87 -6.06
CA GLY A 64 -6.37 14.87 -5.83
C GLY A 64 -6.83 14.20 -4.54
N SER A 65 -5.92 13.60 -3.76
CA SER A 65 -6.28 13.09 -2.44
C SER A 65 -6.52 14.22 -1.44
N VAL A 66 -7.47 13.99 -0.54
CA VAL A 66 -7.78 14.90 0.57
C VAL A 66 -7.68 14.12 1.90
N PRO A 67 -7.36 14.80 3.01
CA PRO A 67 -7.39 14.16 4.32
C PRO A 67 -8.77 13.58 4.64
N ASN A 68 -8.80 12.37 5.19
CA ASN A 68 -10.04 11.81 5.70
C ASN A 68 -10.42 12.54 7.01
N PRO A 69 -11.60 13.17 7.09
CA PRO A 69 -12.00 13.95 8.26
C PRO A 69 -12.23 13.10 9.52
N TYR A 70 -12.33 11.78 9.38
CA TYR A 70 -12.56 10.84 10.47
C TYR A 70 -11.28 10.19 11.00
N LEU A 71 -10.13 10.45 10.37
CA LEU A 71 -8.85 9.84 10.73
C LEU A 71 -7.84 10.88 11.19
N LYS A 72 -6.96 10.47 12.08
CA LYS A 72 -5.78 11.28 12.44
C LYS A 72 -4.79 11.26 11.29
N VAL A 73 -4.28 12.43 10.94
CA VAL A 73 -3.22 12.57 9.94
C VAL A 73 -1.88 12.85 10.64
N ASN A 74 -0.81 12.27 10.10
CA ASN A 74 0.56 12.57 10.55
C ASN A 74 1.06 13.91 9.97
N ALA A 75 2.28 14.32 10.36
CA ALA A 75 2.90 15.58 9.91
C ALA A 75 3.07 15.68 8.37
N TRP A 76 3.01 14.58 7.64
CA TRP A 76 3.12 14.51 6.18
C TRP A 76 1.80 14.25 5.46
N GLY A 77 0.67 14.39 6.17
CA GLY A 77 -0.67 14.24 5.60
C GLY A 77 -1.14 12.79 5.41
N GLY A 78 -0.36 11.81 5.83
CA GLY A 78 -0.76 10.41 5.80
C GLY A 78 -1.80 10.09 6.88
N ALA A 79 -2.91 9.46 6.52
CA ALA A 79 -3.92 9.01 7.46
C ALA A 79 -3.66 7.56 7.88
N SER A 80 -3.65 7.30 9.19
CA SER A 80 -3.62 5.93 9.72
C SER A 80 -5.04 5.38 9.74
N ASP A 81 -5.25 4.30 9.00
CA ASP A 81 -6.50 3.55 8.98
C ASP A 81 -6.18 2.05 9.06
N PRO A 82 -6.22 1.46 10.24
CA PRO A 82 -5.93 0.04 10.41
C PRO A 82 -6.86 -0.87 9.61
N SER A 83 -8.11 -0.45 9.38
CA SER A 83 -9.08 -1.22 8.60
C SER A 83 -8.72 -1.28 7.10
N ALA A 84 -7.97 -0.31 6.60
CA ALA A 84 -7.57 -0.24 5.20
C ALA A 84 -6.77 -1.49 4.76
N LEU A 85 -5.93 -2.02 5.64
CA LEU A 85 -5.12 -3.21 5.35
C LEU A 85 -6.00 -4.46 5.18
N ARG A 86 -6.96 -4.68 6.09
CA ARG A 86 -7.92 -5.79 5.98
C ARG A 86 -8.79 -5.67 4.74
N VAL A 87 -9.26 -4.45 4.42
CA VAL A 87 -10.02 -4.16 3.21
C VAL A 87 -9.20 -4.41 1.95
N ALA A 88 -7.93 -3.98 1.92
CA ALA A 88 -7.03 -4.21 0.78
C ALA A 88 -6.80 -5.71 0.55
N LEU A 89 -6.51 -6.47 1.61
CA LEU A 89 -6.34 -7.92 1.55
C LEU A 89 -7.57 -8.61 0.97
N ASN A 90 -8.75 -8.29 1.49
CA ASN A 90 -10.01 -8.85 0.98
C ASN A 90 -10.27 -8.50 -0.48
N ARG A 91 -10.07 -7.24 -0.89
CA ARG A 91 -10.28 -6.79 -2.27
C ARG A 91 -9.34 -7.48 -3.25
N LEU A 92 -8.07 -7.61 -2.89
CA LEU A 92 -7.07 -8.26 -3.73
C LEU A 92 -7.33 -9.75 -3.85
N TYR A 93 -7.61 -10.43 -2.74
CA TYR A 93 -7.90 -11.85 -2.77
C TYR A 93 -9.19 -12.17 -3.52
N ASN A 94 -10.28 -11.45 -3.27
CA ASN A 94 -11.54 -11.65 -3.96
C ASN A 94 -11.48 -11.38 -5.48
N ARG A 95 -10.50 -10.57 -5.91
CA ARG A 95 -10.30 -10.30 -7.34
C ARG A 95 -9.43 -11.35 -8.04
N TYR A 96 -8.36 -11.81 -7.38
CA TYR A 96 -7.33 -12.60 -8.04
C TYR A 96 -7.22 -14.04 -7.54
N HIS A 97 -7.77 -14.36 -6.36
CA HIS A 97 -7.71 -15.67 -5.71
C HIS A 97 -6.29 -16.26 -5.63
N LYS A 98 -5.31 -15.39 -5.38
CA LYS A 98 -3.89 -15.77 -5.22
C LYS A 98 -3.41 -15.44 -3.81
N PRO A 99 -2.41 -16.18 -3.29
CA PRO A 99 -1.78 -15.82 -2.03
C PRO A 99 -1.27 -14.39 -2.05
N LEU A 100 -1.30 -13.71 -0.91
CA LEU A 100 -0.91 -12.32 -0.77
C LEU A 100 0.34 -12.16 0.09
N PHE A 101 1.15 -11.14 -0.19
CA PHE A 101 2.30 -10.76 0.62
C PHE A 101 2.33 -9.23 0.79
N ILE A 102 2.41 -8.75 2.02
CA ILE A 102 2.60 -7.32 2.30
C ILE A 102 4.09 -7.04 2.35
N VAL A 103 4.61 -6.39 1.31
CA VAL A 103 6.05 -6.10 1.20
C VAL A 103 6.46 -4.81 1.88
N GLU A 104 5.51 -3.90 2.13
CA GLU A 104 5.76 -2.66 2.86
C GLU A 104 4.53 -2.23 3.65
N ASN A 105 4.75 -1.88 4.91
CA ASN A 105 3.84 -1.19 5.79
C ASN A 105 4.67 -0.52 6.89
N GLY A 106 4.28 0.62 7.40
CA GLY A 106 5.01 1.31 8.44
C GLY A 106 4.49 2.73 8.69
N LEU A 107 4.94 3.32 9.77
CA LEU A 107 4.59 4.69 10.16
C LEU A 107 5.81 5.59 10.09
N GLY A 108 5.78 6.59 9.20
CA GLY A 108 6.73 7.69 9.24
C GLY A 108 6.34 8.69 10.32
N ALA A 109 7.24 8.89 11.28
CA ALA A 109 7.03 9.82 12.40
C ALA A 109 8.29 10.64 12.67
N GLN A 110 8.15 11.75 13.40
CA GLN A 110 9.27 12.48 13.93
C GLN A 110 9.46 12.08 15.38
N ASP A 111 10.55 11.37 15.63
CA ASP A 111 10.89 10.86 16.95
C ASP A 111 11.66 11.91 17.76
N THR A 112 11.52 11.83 19.08
CA THR A 112 12.29 12.64 20.02
C THR A 112 13.27 11.75 20.77
N VAL A 113 14.54 12.13 20.77
CA VAL A 113 15.58 11.47 21.57
C VAL A 113 15.57 12.12 22.94
N GLU A 114 15.36 11.35 23.99
CA GLU A 114 15.37 11.80 25.38
C GLU A 114 16.81 12.06 25.88
N GLU A 115 16.95 12.69 27.02
CA GLU A 115 18.28 13.02 27.59
C GLU A 115 19.15 11.78 27.87
N ASP A 116 18.53 10.66 28.18
CA ASP A 116 19.20 9.35 28.39
C ASP A 116 19.47 8.57 27.10
N GLY A 117 19.12 9.15 25.94
CA GLY A 117 19.28 8.50 24.64
C GLY A 117 18.15 7.55 24.26
N SER A 118 17.14 7.39 25.10
CA SER A 118 15.95 6.58 24.77
C SER A 118 15.01 7.29 23.81
N ILE A 119 14.16 6.51 23.14
CA ILE A 119 13.10 7.01 22.29
C ILE A 119 11.79 6.34 22.70
N HIS A 120 10.80 7.16 23.02
CA HIS A 120 9.45 6.68 23.36
C HIS A 120 8.50 6.93 22.20
N ASP A 121 8.18 5.87 21.45
CA ASP A 121 7.33 5.91 20.26
C ASP A 121 6.04 5.07 20.38
N PRO A 122 5.20 5.28 21.40
CA PRO A 122 3.96 4.53 21.59
C PRO A 122 3.05 4.62 20.37
N TYR A 123 3.10 5.73 19.62
CA TYR A 123 2.36 5.92 18.37
C TYR A 123 2.76 4.88 17.29
N ARG A 124 4.03 4.48 17.20
CA ARG A 124 4.49 3.44 16.27
C ARG A 124 4.08 2.05 16.75
N ILE A 125 4.20 1.80 18.05
CA ILE A 125 3.75 0.55 18.67
C ILE A 125 2.26 0.35 18.43
N ASP A 126 1.43 1.38 18.66
CA ASP A 126 -0.01 1.31 18.46
C ASP A 126 -0.36 1.11 16.98
N TYR A 127 0.29 1.84 16.07
CA TYR A 127 0.12 1.64 14.64
C TYR A 127 0.39 0.19 14.21
N LEU A 128 1.51 -0.36 14.63
CA LEU A 128 1.88 -1.75 14.31
C LEU A 128 0.91 -2.75 14.93
N ARG A 129 0.52 -2.57 16.18
CA ARG A 129 -0.45 -3.43 16.88
C ARG A 129 -1.77 -3.49 16.13
N GLU A 130 -2.29 -2.35 15.72
CA GLU A 130 -3.56 -2.24 14.98
C GLU A 130 -3.46 -2.89 13.60
N ASN A 131 -2.37 -2.67 12.85
CA ASN A 131 -2.16 -3.29 11.55
C ASN A 131 -1.96 -4.81 11.67
N ILE A 132 -1.21 -5.28 12.67
CA ILE A 132 -1.05 -6.73 12.94
C ILE A 132 -2.39 -7.36 13.30
N GLN A 133 -3.22 -6.69 14.09
CA GLN A 133 -4.56 -7.17 14.39
C GLN A 133 -5.42 -7.28 13.12
N SER A 134 -5.38 -6.26 12.25
CA SER A 134 -6.08 -6.30 10.96
C SER A 134 -5.63 -7.45 10.05
N MET A 135 -4.33 -7.75 10.02
CA MET A 135 -3.81 -8.93 9.30
C MET A 135 -4.30 -10.24 9.91
N LYS A 136 -4.27 -10.33 11.24
CA LYS A 136 -4.77 -11.50 11.96
C LYS A 136 -6.25 -11.74 11.65
N ASP A 137 -7.06 -10.69 11.69
CA ASP A 137 -8.49 -10.80 11.38
C ASP A 137 -8.73 -11.20 9.92
N ALA A 138 -7.96 -10.66 8.97
CA ALA A 138 -8.04 -11.07 7.58
C ALA A 138 -7.71 -12.57 7.37
N VAL A 139 -6.72 -13.09 8.09
CA VAL A 139 -6.35 -14.52 7.99
C VAL A 139 -7.36 -15.40 8.71
N VAL A 140 -7.74 -15.06 9.96
CA VAL A 140 -8.52 -15.93 10.83
C VAL A 140 -10.01 -15.85 10.53
N GLU A 141 -10.53 -14.64 10.34
CA GLU A 141 -11.97 -14.42 10.15
C GLU A 141 -12.36 -14.43 8.67
N ASP A 142 -11.51 -13.86 7.79
CA ASP A 142 -11.83 -13.72 6.37
C ASP A 142 -11.22 -14.84 5.51
N GLY A 143 -10.34 -15.69 6.07
CA GLY A 143 -9.72 -16.81 5.36
C GLY A 143 -8.71 -16.41 4.29
N ILE A 144 -8.11 -15.22 4.39
CA ILE A 144 -7.14 -14.72 3.42
C ILE A 144 -5.80 -15.46 3.53
N PRO A 145 -5.27 -16.06 2.46
CA PRO A 145 -3.97 -16.72 2.45
C PRO A 145 -2.84 -15.69 2.40
N LEU A 146 -2.55 -15.05 3.53
CA LEU A 146 -1.45 -14.12 3.69
C LEU A 146 -0.15 -14.90 3.97
N MET A 147 0.80 -14.84 3.04
CA MET A 147 2.08 -15.55 3.12
C MET A 147 3.08 -14.91 4.07
N GLY A 148 3.03 -13.57 4.17
CA GLY A 148 4.00 -12.85 4.98
C GLY A 148 3.79 -11.34 4.97
N TYR A 149 4.62 -10.70 5.81
CA TYR A 149 4.63 -9.27 6.01
C TYR A 149 6.06 -8.79 6.24
N THR A 150 6.42 -7.68 5.62
CA THR A 150 7.65 -6.95 5.91
C THR A 150 7.31 -5.48 6.19
N SER A 151 7.96 -4.93 7.21
CA SER A 151 7.83 -3.52 7.52
C SER A 151 8.76 -2.67 6.66
N TRP A 152 8.33 -1.44 6.36
CA TRP A 152 9.20 -0.45 5.76
C TRP A 152 10.13 0.13 6.81
N GLY A 153 11.45 -0.02 6.57
CA GLY A 153 12.47 0.60 7.39
C GLY A 153 12.61 -0.04 8.78
N CYS A 154 13.14 -1.27 8.89
CA CYS A 154 13.48 -1.84 10.21
C CYS A 154 14.59 -1.05 10.91
N ILE A 155 15.48 -0.43 10.15
CA ILE A 155 16.50 0.56 10.58
C ILE A 155 16.14 1.88 9.90
N ASP A 156 16.36 3.00 10.58
CA ASP A 156 16.06 4.31 10.02
C ASP A 156 16.82 4.60 8.73
N LEU A 157 16.11 5.23 7.80
CA LEU A 157 16.59 5.58 6.47
C LEU A 157 16.07 6.95 6.03
N VAL A 158 16.72 7.52 5.04
CA VAL A 158 16.20 8.74 4.39
C VAL A 158 14.89 8.39 3.69
N SER A 159 13.82 9.13 4.02
CA SER A 159 12.50 8.91 3.40
C SER A 159 12.57 9.05 1.88
N ALA A 160 12.22 8.01 1.15
CA ALA A 160 12.21 8.01 -0.32
C ALA A 160 11.19 9.02 -0.89
N GLY A 161 10.07 9.24 -0.18
CA GLY A 161 9.01 10.14 -0.66
C GLY A 161 9.27 11.62 -0.38
N THR A 162 10.09 11.97 0.64
CA THR A 162 10.30 13.37 1.06
C THR A 162 11.76 13.80 1.09
N GLY A 163 12.71 12.87 0.96
CA GLY A 163 14.15 13.15 1.04
C GLY A 163 14.63 13.55 2.46
N GLU A 164 13.85 13.23 3.49
CA GLU A 164 14.10 13.71 4.85
C GLU A 164 14.50 12.56 5.79
N MET A 165 15.62 12.72 6.50
CA MET A 165 16.03 11.78 7.54
C MET A 165 15.19 11.91 8.82
N LYS A 166 14.61 13.09 9.10
CA LYS A 166 13.74 13.31 10.27
C LYS A 166 12.42 12.52 10.24
N LYS A 167 12.02 12.00 9.07
CA LYS A 167 10.87 11.13 8.92
C LYS A 167 11.31 9.70 9.20
N ARG A 168 11.25 9.32 10.46
CA ARG A 168 11.73 8.05 10.99
C ARG A 168 10.68 6.94 10.83
N TYR A 169 11.13 5.77 10.45
CA TYR A 169 10.29 4.57 10.26
C TYR A 169 10.77 3.40 11.10
N GLY A 170 12.05 3.41 11.49
CA GLY A 170 12.76 2.27 12.03
C GLY A 170 12.32 1.85 13.42
N TYR A 171 12.73 0.66 13.78
CA TYR A 171 12.71 0.14 15.16
C TYR A 171 14.04 0.39 15.85
N VAL A 172 15.05 0.71 15.07
CA VAL A 172 16.39 1.13 15.51
C VAL A 172 16.65 2.50 14.92
N TYR A 173 17.00 3.44 15.83
CA TYR A 173 17.26 4.84 15.51
C TYR A 173 18.68 5.02 14.94
#